data_8c6054db42212feaedc9b351d2652b95
#
_entry.id   8c6054db42212feaedc9b351d2652b95
#
_cell.length_a   1.000
_cell.length_b   1.000
_cell.length_c   1.000
_cell.angle_alpha   90.00
_cell.angle_beta   90.00
_cell.angle_gamma   90.00
#
_symmetry.space_group_name_H-M   'P 1'
#
loop_
_entity.id
_entity.type
_entity.pdbx_description
1 polymer ?
#
loop_
_entity_poly.entity_id
_entity_poly.type
_entity_poly.pdbx_seq_one_letter_code
_entity_poly.pdbx_strand_id
1 'polypeptide(L)'
;YMSSIPGGWIADRITGTRGATLIGAILIIIGHICLSLPFAMVGLFTSMFFIIVGSGLMKPNISNIVGRLYPENDVRMDAGFVIFYMSVNMGALVSPIILQHYIDIRNFHGGFLIAAIGMALGLVWYLLFNRKTLGSIGMKPTNPLSSSEKKKYGTIIGIVVIAIVLILMIAYFTHTLSFNLISNTVLILGIALPIIYFTTMIRSKEVTDTEDRKSTRLNS
;
A
#
# COMPACT_ATOMS: atom_id res chain seq x y z
N TYR A 1 4.47 -2.81 4.88
CA TYR A 1 4.45 -1.38 5.31
C TYR A 1 5.39 -0.50 4.48
N MET A 2 6.56 -0.98 4.06
CA MET A 2 7.51 -0.21 3.25
C MET A 2 6.97 0.26 1.91
N SER A 3 6.11 -0.52 1.28
CA SER A 3 5.42 -0.13 0.04
C SER A 3 4.50 1.08 0.22
N SER A 4 4.17 1.46 1.47
CA SER A 4 3.35 2.63 1.77
C SER A 4 4.05 3.95 1.48
N ILE A 5 5.39 4.00 1.60
CA ILE A 5 6.17 5.22 1.32
C ILE A 5 6.08 5.60 -0.17
N PRO A 6 6.45 4.72 -1.12
CA PRO A 6 6.26 5.03 -2.54
C PRO A 6 4.78 5.18 -2.91
N GLY A 7 3.86 4.46 -2.24
CA GLY A 7 2.42 4.59 -2.47
C GLY A 7 1.86 5.97 -2.12
N GLY A 8 2.28 6.55 -1.00
CA GLY A 8 1.96 7.93 -0.62
C GLY A 8 2.54 8.94 -1.61
N TRP A 9 3.82 8.77 -1.99
CA TRP A 9 4.47 9.64 -2.97
C TRP A 9 3.75 9.63 -4.33
N ILE A 10 3.35 8.45 -4.83
CA ILE A 10 2.58 8.32 -6.08
C ILE A 10 1.25 9.09 -5.98
N ALA A 11 0.58 8.99 -4.85
CA ALA A 11 -0.67 9.71 -4.64
C ALA A 11 -0.47 11.22 -4.63
N ASP A 12 0.55 11.72 -3.94
CA ASP A 12 0.80 13.16 -3.81
C ASP A 12 1.32 13.80 -5.10
N ARG A 13 2.02 13.03 -5.94
CA ARG A 13 2.70 13.55 -7.14
C ARG A 13 2.00 13.21 -8.45
N ILE A 14 1.20 12.11 -8.52
CA ILE A 14 0.71 11.56 -9.80
C ILE A 14 -0.80 11.40 -9.83
N THR A 15 -1.38 10.62 -8.89
CA THR A 15 -2.75 10.11 -9.03
C THR A 15 -3.79 10.82 -8.17
N GLY A 16 -3.36 11.54 -7.14
CA GLY A 16 -4.23 11.91 -6.04
C GLY A 16 -4.53 10.72 -5.11
N THR A 17 -4.95 10.99 -3.88
CA THR A 17 -5.19 9.95 -2.87
C THR A 17 -6.33 9.02 -3.26
N ARG A 18 -7.38 9.51 -3.95
CA ARG A 18 -8.47 8.65 -4.46
C ARG A 18 -7.99 7.71 -5.56
N GLY A 19 -7.20 8.23 -6.52
CA GLY A 19 -6.67 7.44 -7.61
C GLY A 19 -5.77 6.33 -7.10
N ALA A 20 -4.87 6.65 -6.17
CA ALA A 20 -4.00 5.67 -5.53
C ALA A 20 -4.79 4.60 -4.76
N THR A 21 -5.81 4.99 -3.99
CA THR A 21 -6.69 4.06 -3.27
C THR A 21 -7.42 3.12 -4.24
N LEU A 22 -7.97 3.65 -5.33
CA LEU A 22 -8.68 2.86 -6.35
C LEU A 22 -7.74 1.85 -7.03
N ILE A 23 -6.60 2.30 -7.51
CA ILE A 23 -5.59 1.44 -8.15
C ILE A 23 -5.12 0.37 -7.16
N GLY A 24 -4.85 0.76 -5.92
CA GLY A 24 -4.45 -0.15 -4.86
C GLY A 24 -5.48 -1.25 -4.60
N ALA A 25 -6.77 -0.88 -4.52
CA ALA A 25 -7.86 -1.84 -4.34
C ALA A 25 -7.97 -2.83 -5.50
N ILE A 26 -7.88 -2.36 -6.75
CA ILE A 26 -7.89 -3.21 -7.94
C ILE A 26 -6.72 -4.20 -7.93
N LEU A 27 -5.51 -3.74 -7.61
CA LEU A 27 -4.33 -4.60 -7.53
C LEU A 27 -4.48 -5.68 -6.45
N ILE A 28 -5.04 -5.35 -5.29
CA ILE A 28 -5.32 -6.32 -4.23
C ILE A 28 -6.33 -7.38 -4.71
N ILE A 29 -7.39 -6.98 -5.41
CA ILE A 29 -8.37 -7.90 -5.99
C ILE A 29 -7.69 -8.86 -6.97
N ILE A 30 -6.87 -8.32 -7.89
CA ILE A 30 -6.10 -9.15 -8.84
C ILE A 30 -5.19 -10.13 -8.09
N GLY A 31 -4.50 -9.67 -7.04
CA GLY A 31 -3.65 -10.51 -6.20
C GLY A 31 -4.43 -11.67 -5.58
N HIS A 32 -5.59 -11.41 -4.99
CA HIS A 32 -6.43 -12.47 -4.43
C HIS A 32 -6.98 -13.43 -5.48
N ILE A 33 -7.34 -12.94 -6.67
CA ILE A 33 -7.75 -13.79 -7.80
C ILE A 33 -6.58 -14.68 -8.23
N CYS A 34 -5.37 -14.14 -8.40
CA CYS A 34 -4.18 -14.94 -8.73
C CYS A 34 -3.93 -16.05 -7.69
N LEU A 35 -4.16 -15.76 -6.40
CA LEU A 35 -4.00 -16.71 -5.32
C LEU A 35 -5.11 -17.78 -5.30
N SER A 36 -6.28 -17.46 -5.84
CA SER A 36 -7.40 -18.41 -5.97
C SER A 36 -7.24 -19.39 -7.14
N LEU A 37 -6.31 -19.12 -8.06
CA LEU A 37 -6.06 -19.98 -9.21
C LEU A 37 -4.98 -21.04 -8.89
N PRO A 38 -5.07 -22.26 -9.46
CA PRO A 38 -4.18 -23.37 -9.15
C PRO A 38 -2.80 -23.25 -9.86
N PHE A 39 -2.20 -22.06 -9.87
CA PHE A 39 -0.90 -21.83 -10.51
C PHE A 39 0.32 -22.04 -9.59
N ALA A 40 0.14 -22.75 -8.48
CA ALA A 40 1.20 -23.10 -7.54
C ALA A 40 2.13 -21.91 -7.22
N MET A 41 3.45 -22.07 -7.37
CA MET A 41 4.44 -21.04 -7.04
C MET A 41 4.31 -19.75 -7.86
N VAL A 42 3.96 -19.84 -9.13
CA VAL A 42 3.80 -18.64 -10.00
C VAL A 42 2.62 -17.79 -9.52
N GLY A 43 1.49 -18.44 -9.18
CA GLY A 43 0.33 -17.75 -8.62
C GLY A 43 0.65 -17.08 -7.29
N LEU A 44 1.42 -17.74 -6.42
CA LEU A 44 1.85 -17.22 -5.13
C LEU A 44 2.70 -15.96 -5.29
N PHE A 45 3.77 -15.99 -6.07
CA PHE A 45 4.67 -14.84 -6.22
C PHE A 45 3.98 -13.68 -6.95
N THR A 46 3.18 -13.96 -7.97
CA THR A 46 2.40 -12.95 -8.68
C THR A 46 1.39 -12.28 -7.76
N SER A 47 0.68 -13.06 -6.94
CA SER A 47 -0.27 -12.51 -5.97
C SER A 47 0.41 -11.65 -4.91
N MET A 48 1.54 -12.11 -4.36
CA MET A 48 2.32 -11.32 -3.39
C MET A 48 2.75 -9.97 -3.97
N PHE A 49 3.20 -9.93 -5.22
CA PHE A 49 3.56 -8.70 -5.90
C PHE A 49 2.37 -7.73 -5.95
N PHE A 50 1.21 -8.18 -6.45
CA PHE A 50 0.02 -7.34 -6.56
C PHE A 50 -0.51 -6.89 -5.20
N ILE A 51 -0.50 -7.75 -4.18
CA ILE A 51 -0.95 -7.40 -2.83
C ILE A 51 0.00 -6.40 -2.17
N ILE A 52 1.32 -6.55 -2.31
CA ILE A 52 2.30 -5.63 -1.75
C ILE A 52 2.16 -4.23 -2.37
N VAL A 53 2.13 -4.15 -3.69
CA VAL A 53 1.98 -2.88 -4.40
C VAL A 53 0.61 -2.27 -4.11
N GLY A 54 -0.45 -3.06 -4.19
CA GLY A 54 -1.81 -2.61 -3.95
C GLY A 54 -2.03 -2.11 -2.53
N SER A 55 -1.56 -2.84 -1.52
CA SER A 55 -1.68 -2.41 -0.12
C SER A 55 -0.84 -1.17 0.18
N GLY A 56 0.32 -1.05 -0.44
CA GLY A 56 1.15 0.16 -0.36
C GLY A 56 0.47 1.40 -0.91
N LEU A 57 -0.26 1.26 -2.02
CA LEU A 57 -1.05 2.34 -2.60
C LEU A 57 -2.33 2.64 -1.80
N MET A 58 -3.01 1.63 -1.30
CA MET A 58 -4.33 1.80 -0.68
C MET A 58 -4.23 2.30 0.77
N LYS A 59 -3.47 1.62 1.64
CA LYS A 59 -3.49 1.85 3.09
C LYS A 59 -3.15 3.30 3.51
N PRO A 60 -2.03 3.91 3.09
CA PRO A 60 -1.69 5.27 3.51
C PRO A 60 -2.67 6.29 2.94
N ASN A 61 -3.17 6.05 1.74
CA ASN A 61 -4.02 7.00 1.05
C ASN A 61 -5.46 7.01 1.57
N ILE A 62 -6.01 5.86 1.99
CA ILE A 62 -7.33 5.83 2.61
C ILE A 62 -7.30 6.53 3.98
N SER A 63 -6.24 6.34 4.77
CA SER A 63 -6.06 7.08 6.04
C SER A 63 -5.93 8.60 5.80
N ASN A 64 -5.20 9.01 4.76
CA ASN A 64 -5.08 10.41 4.37
C ASN A 64 -6.45 11.00 3.96
N ILE A 65 -7.28 10.24 3.23
CA ILE A 65 -8.65 10.66 2.89
C ILE A 65 -9.46 10.90 4.16
N VAL A 66 -9.40 10.01 5.16
CA VAL A 66 -10.11 10.17 6.43
C VAL A 66 -9.70 11.47 7.13
N GLY A 67 -8.39 11.74 7.22
CA GLY A 67 -7.91 13.00 7.82
C GLY A 67 -8.41 14.26 7.09
N ARG A 68 -8.49 14.21 5.77
CA ARG A 68 -8.96 15.33 4.93
C ARG A 68 -10.48 15.56 4.94
N LEU A 69 -11.26 14.68 5.56
CA LEU A 69 -12.69 14.90 5.77
C LEU A 69 -12.99 15.96 6.82
N TYR A 70 -12.03 16.26 7.66
CA TYR A 70 -12.16 17.20 8.77
C TYR A 70 -11.32 18.45 8.50
N PRO A 71 -11.85 19.67 8.84
CA PRO A 71 -11.05 20.89 8.85
C PRO A 71 -9.85 20.77 9.80
N GLU A 72 -8.83 21.59 9.57
CA GLU A 72 -7.69 21.68 10.47
C GLU A 72 -8.15 22.03 11.90
N ASN A 73 -7.62 21.31 12.90
CA ASN A 73 -7.95 21.43 14.33
C ASN A 73 -9.41 21.08 14.69
N ASP A 74 -10.13 20.33 13.88
CA ASP A 74 -11.47 19.83 14.25
C ASP A 74 -11.32 18.70 15.29
N VAL A 75 -11.90 18.90 16.47
CA VAL A 75 -11.90 17.92 17.57
C VAL A 75 -12.55 16.56 17.20
N ARG A 76 -13.36 16.54 16.15
CA ARG A 76 -14.02 15.32 15.66
C ARG A 76 -13.10 14.45 14.81
N MET A 77 -11.95 14.95 14.40
CA MET A 77 -10.99 14.20 13.58
C MET A 77 -10.51 12.94 14.30
N ASP A 78 -10.21 13.05 15.59
CA ASP A 78 -9.78 11.90 16.41
C ASP A 78 -10.87 10.83 16.49
N ALA A 79 -12.13 11.24 16.70
CA ALA A 79 -13.27 10.32 16.70
C ALA A 79 -13.44 9.65 15.32
N GLY A 80 -13.23 10.39 14.23
CA GLY A 80 -13.25 9.84 12.88
C GLY A 80 -12.19 8.76 12.66
N PHE A 81 -10.98 8.97 13.13
CA PHE A 81 -9.92 7.96 13.08
C PHE A 81 -10.23 6.74 13.97
N VAL A 82 -10.80 6.95 15.15
CA VAL A 82 -11.23 5.84 16.01
C VAL A 82 -12.26 4.96 15.29
N ILE A 83 -13.29 5.55 14.67
CA ILE A 83 -14.30 4.81 13.90
C ILE A 83 -13.66 4.08 12.71
N PHE A 84 -12.74 4.72 12.02
CA PHE A 84 -12.00 4.12 10.91
C PHE A 84 -11.22 2.89 11.35
N TYR A 85 -10.42 2.99 12.42
CA TYR A 85 -9.64 1.87 12.95
C TYR A 85 -10.52 0.77 13.56
N MET A 86 -11.64 1.12 14.21
CA MET A 86 -12.62 0.14 14.63
C MET A 86 -13.15 -0.68 13.45
N SER A 87 -13.48 -0.04 12.34
CA SER A 87 -13.96 -0.72 11.12
C SER A 87 -12.90 -1.69 10.56
N VAL A 88 -11.63 -1.28 10.55
CA VAL A 88 -10.50 -2.14 10.15
C VAL A 88 -10.38 -3.36 11.07
N ASN A 89 -10.45 -3.16 12.38
CA ASN A 89 -10.36 -4.23 13.37
C ASN A 89 -11.57 -5.17 13.33
N MET A 90 -12.77 -4.64 13.10
CA MET A 90 -13.96 -5.45 12.86
C MET A 90 -13.81 -6.34 11.63
N GLY A 91 -13.27 -5.81 10.53
CA GLY A 91 -12.93 -6.59 9.36
C GLY A 91 -11.92 -7.70 9.66
N ALA A 92 -10.88 -7.40 10.43
CA ALA A 92 -9.88 -8.38 10.86
C ALA A 92 -10.45 -9.48 11.76
N LEU A 93 -11.45 -9.17 12.59
CA LEU A 93 -12.15 -10.15 13.43
C LEU A 93 -13.11 -11.03 12.62
N VAL A 94 -13.89 -10.42 11.73
CA VAL A 94 -14.96 -11.12 10.98
C VAL A 94 -14.39 -11.98 9.85
N SER A 95 -13.31 -11.53 9.17
CA SER A 95 -12.74 -12.25 8.04
C SER A 95 -12.33 -13.69 8.36
N PRO A 96 -11.58 -14.00 9.45
CA PRO A 96 -11.23 -15.37 9.78
C PRO A 96 -12.45 -16.24 10.07
N ILE A 97 -13.49 -15.70 10.70
CA ILE A 97 -14.72 -16.44 11.02
C ILE A 97 -15.43 -16.89 9.75
N ILE A 98 -15.56 -15.97 8.78
CA ILE A 98 -16.16 -16.30 7.48
C ILE A 98 -15.28 -17.31 6.72
N LEU A 99 -13.98 -17.08 6.69
CA LEU A 99 -13.04 -17.94 5.97
C LEU A 99 -12.97 -19.34 6.57
N GLN A 100 -12.92 -19.46 7.92
CA GLN A 100 -12.85 -20.74 8.60
C GLN A 100 -14.04 -21.65 8.28
N HIS A 101 -15.22 -21.06 8.07
CA HIS A 101 -16.41 -21.82 7.69
C HIS A 101 -16.35 -22.42 6.27
N TYR A 102 -15.54 -21.82 5.39
CA TYR A 102 -15.41 -22.23 3.98
C TYR A 102 -14.06 -22.89 3.65
N ILE A 103 -13.06 -22.75 4.51
CA ILE A 103 -11.76 -23.41 4.33
C ILE A 103 -11.83 -24.80 4.94
N ASP A 104 -12.34 -25.77 4.18
CA ASP A 104 -11.87 -27.12 4.35
C ASP A 104 -10.40 -27.18 3.95
N ILE A 105 -9.58 -27.92 4.69
CA ILE A 105 -8.10 -27.99 4.54
C ILE A 105 -7.66 -28.24 3.08
N ARG A 106 -8.58 -28.70 2.23
CA ARG A 106 -8.37 -28.99 0.82
C ARG A 106 -8.74 -27.85 -0.15
N ASN A 107 -9.37 -26.76 0.30
CA ASN A 107 -9.88 -25.71 -0.60
C ASN A 107 -9.43 -24.28 -0.21
N PHE A 108 -8.14 -24.10 -0.02
CA PHE A 108 -7.53 -22.78 0.20
C PHE A 108 -7.87 -21.77 -0.90
N HIS A 109 -8.00 -22.23 -2.14
CA HIS A 109 -8.32 -21.39 -3.29
C HIS A 109 -9.67 -20.70 -3.15
N GLY A 110 -10.67 -21.38 -2.57
CA GLY A 110 -12.00 -20.81 -2.30
C GLY A 110 -11.96 -19.67 -1.27
N GLY A 111 -11.12 -19.78 -0.24
CA GLY A 111 -10.94 -18.72 0.75
C GLY A 111 -10.40 -17.42 0.15
N PHE A 112 -9.42 -17.51 -0.75
CA PHE A 112 -8.88 -16.35 -1.44
C PHE A 112 -9.88 -15.71 -2.42
N LEU A 113 -10.74 -16.53 -3.05
CA LEU A 113 -11.81 -16.03 -3.90
C LEU A 113 -12.84 -15.24 -3.09
N ILE A 114 -13.22 -15.71 -1.89
CA ILE A 114 -14.10 -14.98 -0.97
C ILE A 114 -13.49 -13.63 -0.60
N ALA A 115 -12.19 -13.59 -0.30
CA ALA A 115 -11.48 -12.33 -0.02
C ALA A 115 -11.50 -11.37 -1.23
N ALA A 116 -11.31 -11.90 -2.45
CA ALA A 116 -11.41 -11.10 -3.68
C ALA A 116 -12.82 -10.53 -3.87
N ILE A 117 -13.87 -11.32 -3.63
CA ILE A 117 -15.28 -10.88 -3.71
C ILE A 117 -15.55 -9.81 -2.66
N GLY A 118 -15.15 -10.02 -1.41
CA GLY A 118 -15.33 -9.03 -0.35
C GLY A 118 -14.65 -7.70 -0.67
N MET A 119 -13.43 -7.74 -1.19
CA MET A 119 -12.71 -6.53 -1.63
C MET A 119 -13.38 -5.86 -2.83
N ALA A 120 -13.91 -6.65 -3.79
CA ALA A 120 -14.64 -6.12 -4.94
C ALA A 120 -15.95 -5.44 -4.52
N LEU A 121 -16.70 -6.02 -3.58
CA LEU A 121 -17.90 -5.40 -3.01
C LEU A 121 -17.57 -4.08 -2.30
N GLY A 122 -16.49 -4.04 -1.50
CA GLY A 122 -16.02 -2.80 -0.89
C GLY A 122 -15.63 -1.75 -1.92
N LEU A 123 -14.97 -2.15 -3.00
CA LEU A 123 -14.60 -1.25 -4.10
C LEU A 123 -15.84 -0.71 -4.82
N VAL A 124 -16.82 -1.54 -5.13
CA VAL A 124 -18.09 -1.11 -5.76
C VAL A 124 -18.80 -0.11 -4.85
N TRP A 125 -18.92 -0.41 -3.56
CA TRP A 125 -19.48 0.51 -2.58
C TRP A 125 -18.74 1.86 -2.57
N TYR A 126 -17.42 1.82 -2.53
CA TYR A 126 -16.59 3.02 -2.60
C TYR A 126 -16.86 3.82 -3.88
N LEU A 127 -16.93 3.18 -5.05
CA LEU A 127 -17.18 3.85 -6.33
C LEU A 127 -18.56 4.51 -6.39
N LEU A 128 -19.59 3.88 -5.83
CA LEU A 128 -20.95 4.41 -5.82
C LEU A 128 -21.08 5.65 -4.94
N PHE A 129 -20.42 5.66 -3.78
CA PHE A 129 -20.62 6.68 -2.76
C PHE A 129 -19.53 7.74 -2.68
N ASN A 130 -18.32 7.50 -3.24
CA ASN A 130 -17.18 8.39 -3.09
C ASN A 130 -17.44 9.83 -3.57
N ARG A 131 -18.18 10.01 -4.66
CA ARG A 131 -18.51 11.34 -5.19
C ARG A 131 -19.42 12.12 -4.25
N LYS A 132 -20.38 11.44 -3.65
CA LYS A 132 -21.37 12.05 -2.75
C LYS A 132 -20.76 12.37 -1.39
N THR A 133 -19.90 11.49 -0.86
CA THR A 133 -19.34 11.60 0.49
C THR A 133 -18.05 12.42 0.55
N LEU A 134 -17.19 12.30 -0.46
CA LEU A 134 -15.88 12.92 -0.46
C LEU A 134 -15.81 14.22 -1.29
N GLY A 135 -16.83 14.54 -2.09
CA GLY A 135 -16.83 15.72 -2.95
C GLY A 135 -15.57 15.78 -3.85
N SER A 136 -14.71 16.79 -3.69
CA SER A 136 -13.47 16.98 -4.46
C SER A 136 -12.21 16.48 -3.71
N ILE A 137 -12.33 16.01 -2.46
CA ILE A 137 -11.19 15.58 -1.63
C ILE A 137 -10.40 14.47 -2.34
N GLY A 138 -9.10 14.64 -2.48
CA GLY A 138 -8.19 13.60 -3.00
C GLY A 138 -8.30 13.30 -4.49
N MET A 139 -9.06 14.06 -5.27
CA MET A 139 -9.18 13.85 -6.73
C MET A 139 -7.91 14.24 -7.49
N LYS A 140 -7.20 15.25 -7.01
CA LYS A 140 -5.98 15.76 -7.65
C LYS A 140 -4.79 15.51 -6.73
N PRO A 141 -3.59 15.32 -7.31
CA PRO A 141 -2.37 15.26 -6.52
C PRO A 141 -2.12 16.58 -5.80
N THR A 142 -1.60 16.51 -4.58
CA THR A 142 -1.34 17.66 -3.73
C THR A 142 -0.19 18.51 -4.28
N ASN A 143 0.84 17.85 -4.83
CA ASN A 143 2.01 18.47 -5.44
C ASN A 143 2.32 17.80 -6.78
N PRO A 144 1.62 18.17 -7.88
CA PRO A 144 1.73 17.49 -9.15
C PRO A 144 3.12 17.67 -9.76
N LEU A 145 3.63 16.59 -10.38
CA LEU A 145 4.90 16.61 -11.10
C LEU A 145 4.86 17.59 -12.28
N SER A 146 5.90 18.42 -12.38
CA SER A 146 6.15 19.23 -13.59
C SER A 146 6.48 18.32 -14.80
N SER A 147 6.38 18.86 -16.01
CA SER A 147 6.66 18.08 -17.24
C SER A 147 8.09 17.54 -17.27
N SER A 148 9.06 18.30 -16.76
CA SER A 148 10.46 17.88 -16.65
C SER A 148 10.66 16.76 -15.60
N GLU A 149 10.00 16.88 -14.46
CA GLU A 149 10.03 15.86 -13.39
C GLU A 149 9.38 14.56 -13.84
N LYS A 150 8.24 14.62 -14.55
CA LYS A 150 7.60 13.42 -15.12
C LYS A 150 8.55 12.61 -15.99
N LYS A 151 9.30 13.28 -16.85
CA LYS A 151 10.30 12.63 -17.71
C LYS A 151 11.43 12.02 -16.88
N LYS A 152 11.97 12.77 -15.92
CA LYS A 152 13.04 12.32 -15.01
C LYS A 152 12.63 11.09 -14.20
N TYR A 153 11.51 11.18 -13.47
CA TYR A 153 11.04 10.06 -12.63
C TYR A 153 10.55 8.88 -13.46
N GLY A 154 9.92 9.11 -14.63
CA GLY A 154 9.57 8.05 -15.55
C GLY A 154 10.78 7.27 -16.04
N THR A 155 11.87 7.96 -16.39
CA THR A 155 13.14 7.32 -16.78
C THR A 155 13.75 6.54 -15.62
N ILE A 156 13.79 7.12 -14.41
CA ILE A 156 14.32 6.44 -13.21
C ILE A 156 13.52 5.16 -12.90
N ILE A 157 12.19 5.25 -12.88
CA ILE A 157 11.32 4.09 -12.66
C ILE A 157 11.53 3.03 -13.74
N GLY A 158 11.62 3.45 -15.01
CA GLY A 158 11.91 2.54 -16.11
C GLY A 158 13.23 1.80 -15.94
N ILE A 159 14.30 2.51 -15.58
CA ILE A 159 15.62 1.90 -15.32
C ILE A 159 15.55 0.93 -14.15
N VAL A 160 14.90 1.30 -13.05
CA VAL A 160 14.75 0.42 -11.87
C VAL A 160 13.97 -0.84 -12.21
N VAL A 161 12.86 -0.72 -12.96
CA VAL A 161 12.07 -1.89 -13.39
C VAL A 161 12.90 -2.80 -14.29
N ILE A 162 13.62 -2.25 -15.27
CA ILE A 162 14.50 -3.03 -16.15
C ILE A 162 15.60 -3.72 -15.34
N ALA A 163 16.23 -3.02 -14.39
CA ALA A 163 17.25 -3.61 -13.53
C ALA A 163 16.70 -4.77 -12.68
N ILE A 164 15.52 -4.61 -12.09
CA ILE A 164 14.86 -5.69 -11.32
C ILE A 164 14.57 -6.89 -12.22
N VAL A 165 14.02 -6.68 -13.41
CA VAL A 165 13.72 -7.76 -14.37
C VAL A 165 15.01 -8.48 -14.77
N LEU A 166 16.09 -7.76 -15.07
CA LEU A 166 17.39 -8.36 -15.42
C LEU A 166 17.97 -9.17 -14.26
N ILE A 167 17.92 -8.65 -13.03
CA ILE A 167 18.37 -9.36 -11.83
C ILE A 167 17.57 -10.66 -11.64
N LEU A 168 16.25 -10.60 -11.77
CA LEU A 168 15.40 -11.78 -11.67
C LEU A 168 15.66 -12.80 -12.79
N MET A 169 15.88 -12.34 -14.03
CA MET A 169 16.27 -13.22 -15.14
C MET A 169 17.62 -13.90 -14.86
N ILE A 170 18.63 -13.14 -14.47
CA ILE A 170 19.96 -13.69 -14.14
C ILE A 170 19.84 -14.72 -13.01
N ALA A 171 19.13 -14.37 -11.95
CA ALA A 171 18.94 -15.26 -10.81
C ALA A 171 18.16 -16.54 -11.18
N TYR A 172 17.22 -16.45 -12.13
CA TYR A 172 16.50 -17.61 -12.67
C TYR A 172 17.43 -18.52 -13.49
N PHE A 173 18.21 -17.96 -14.43
CA PHE A 173 19.13 -18.75 -15.27
C PHE A 173 20.31 -19.33 -14.51
N THR A 174 20.78 -18.66 -13.47
CA THR A 174 21.89 -19.16 -12.62
C THR A 174 21.42 -20.11 -11.51
N HIS A 175 20.14 -20.42 -11.44
CA HIS A 175 19.53 -21.23 -10.37
C HIS A 175 19.87 -20.75 -8.95
N THR A 176 20.23 -19.46 -8.78
CA THR A 176 20.55 -18.85 -7.48
C THR A 176 19.31 -18.40 -6.73
N LEU A 177 18.12 -18.46 -7.33
CA LEU A 177 16.85 -18.19 -6.66
C LEU A 177 16.59 -19.28 -5.61
N SER A 178 17.08 -19.06 -4.41
CA SER A 178 16.73 -19.86 -3.26
C SER A 178 15.78 -19.09 -2.34
N PHE A 179 14.92 -19.80 -1.63
CA PHE A 179 14.02 -19.20 -0.64
C PHE A 179 14.80 -18.40 0.41
N ASN A 180 15.96 -18.88 0.83
CA ASN A 180 16.83 -18.21 1.79
C ASN A 180 17.38 -16.88 1.25
N LEU A 181 17.76 -16.82 -0.03
CA LEU A 181 18.23 -15.57 -0.64
C LEU A 181 17.13 -14.52 -0.67
N ILE A 182 15.92 -14.90 -1.07
CA ILE A 182 14.76 -14.02 -1.11
C ILE A 182 14.41 -13.52 0.31
N SER A 183 14.33 -14.46 1.27
CA SER A 183 14.01 -14.14 2.66
C SER A 183 15.04 -13.19 3.29
N ASN A 184 16.33 -13.46 3.14
CA ASN A 184 17.39 -12.60 3.66
C ASN A 184 17.41 -11.22 2.99
N THR A 185 17.16 -11.15 1.68
CA THR A 185 17.08 -9.87 0.96
C THR A 185 15.90 -9.03 1.46
N VAL A 186 14.72 -9.64 1.64
CA VAL A 186 13.55 -8.97 2.19
C VAL A 186 13.81 -8.49 3.62
N LEU A 187 14.46 -9.30 4.44
CA LEU A 187 14.81 -8.94 5.82
C LEU A 187 15.81 -7.77 5.87
N ILE A 188 16.85 -7.80 5.06
CA ILE A 188 17.86 -6.73 4.99
C ILE A 188 17.21 -5.43 4.51
N LEU A 189 16.43 -5.47 3.42
CA LEU A 189 15.70 -4.32 2.92
C LEU A 189 14.67 -3.84 3.95
N GLY A 190 14.04 -4.78 4.66
CA GLY A 190 13.09 -4.56 5.73
C GLY A 190 13.64 -3.71 6.86
N ILE A 191 14.90 -3.84 7.18
CA ILE A 191 15.60 -3.09 8.22
C ILE A 191 16.28 -1.83 7.65
N ALA A 192 16.95 -1.96 6.51
CA ALA A 192 17.77 -0.89 5.94
C ALA A 192 16.92 0.31 5.45
N LEU A 193 15.80 0.05 4.77
CA LEU A 193 14.98 1.12 4.19
C LEU A 193 14.39 2.07 5.25
N PRO A 194 13.82 1.63 6.39
CA PRO A 194 13.42 2.55 7.45
C PRO A 194 14.58 3.34 8.02
N ILE A 195 15.72 2.69 8.27
CA ILE A 195 16.90 3.37 8.81
C ILE A 195 17.36 4.47 7.86
N ILE A 196 17.48 4.17 6.56
CA ILE A 196 17.85 5.17 5.54
C ILE A 196 16.81 6.29 5.47
N TYR A 197 15.52 5.94 5.47
CA TYR A 197 14.44 6.92 5.41
C TYR A 197 14.48 7.87 6.62
N PHE A 198 14.52 7.33 7.83
CA PHE A 198 14.57 8.16 9.05
C PHE A 198 15.85 8.97 9.15
N THR A 199 16.99 8.40 8.75
CA THR A 199 18.27 9.12 8.74
C THR A 199 18.25 10.29 7.74
N THR A 200 17.68 10.08 6.55
CA THR A 200 17.54 11.17 5.56
C THR A 200 16.54 12.22 6.01
N MET A 201 15.45 11.81 6.65
CA MET A 201 14.46 12.74 7.21
C MET A 201 15.06 13.62 8.32
N ILE A 202 15.77 13.01 9.28
CA ILE A 202 16.45 13.75 10.38
C ILE A 202 17.53 14.70 9.84
N ARG A 203 18.22 14.32 8.76
CA ARG A 203 19.23 15.16 8.12
C ARG A 203 18.67 16.20 7.15
N SER A 204 17.38 16.16 6.84
CA SER A 204 16.76 17.14 5.95
C SER A 204 16.64 18.49 6.67
N LYS A 205 17.07 19.57 6.01
CA LYS A 205 16.97 20.95 6.54
C LYS A 205 15.53 21.48 6.58
N GLU A 206 14.55 20.66 6.18
CA GLU A 206 13.13 21.00 6.17
C GLU A 206 12.42 20.69 7.50
N VAL A 207 13.11 20.03 8.44
CA VAL A 207 12.58 19.82 9.80
C VAL A 207 12.73 21.14 10.56
N THR A 208 11.61 21.81 10.82
CA THR A 208 11.59 23.05 11.59
C THR A 208 11.95 22.78 13.05
N ASP A 209 12.67 23.74 13.71
CA ASP A 209 13.04 23.67 15.13
C ASP A 209 11.87 23.36 16.07
N THR A 210 10.65 23.62 15.63
CA THR A 210 9.41 23.34 16.36
C THR A 210 9.03 21.88 16.36
N GLU A 211 9.31 21.16 15.27
CA GLU A 211 9.04 19.70 15.16
C GLU A 211 10.11 18.90 15.91
N ASP A 212 11.34 19.38 15.88
CA ASP A 212 12.44 18.78 16.63
C ASP A 212 12.22 18.87 18.16
N ARG A 213 11.70 19.99 18.66
CA ARG A 213 11.32 20.17 20.08
C ARG A 213 10.14 19.28 20.49
N LYS A 214 9.19 18.99 19.58
CA LYS A 214 8.07 18.09 19.89
C LYS A 214 8.54 16.64 19.99
N SER A 215 9.42 16.21 19.11
CA SER A 215 9.96 14.84 19.14
C SER A 215 10.83 14.59 20.37
N THR A 216 11.59 15.61 20.81
CA THR A 216 12.45 15.53 22.01
C THR A 216 11.63 15.48 23.31
N ARG A 217 10.47 16.16 23.37
CA ARG A 217 9.58 16.15 24.54
C ARG A 217 8.77 14.87 24.69
N LEU A 218 8.59 14.11 23.61
CA LEU A 218 7.90 12.79 23.67
C LEU A 218 8.83 11.67 24.15
N ASN A 219 10.15 11.91 24.17
CA ASN A 219 11.18 10.96 24.60
C ASN A 219 11.78 11.28 25.98
N SER A 220 11.29 12.29 26.68
CA SER A 220 11.63 12.66 28.05
C SER A 220 10.44 12.39 28.99
#